data_b9073ec61203a0a3ab14e7fa3a6f19e5
#
_entry.id   b9073ec61203a0a3ab14e7fa3a6f19e5
#
_cell.length_a   1.000
_cell.length_b   1.000
_cell.length_c   1.000
_cell.angle_alpha   90.00
_cell.angle_beta   90.00
_cell.angle_gamma   90.00
#
_symmetry.space_group_name_H-M   'P 1'
#
loop_
_entity.id
_entity.type
_entity.pdbx_description
1 polymer ?
#
loop_
_entity_poly.entity_id
_entity_poly.type
_entity_poly.pdbx_seq_one_letter_code
_entity_poly.pdbx_strand_id
1 'polypeptide(L)'
;RDRLRSRGLGDVYKRQAYCNPLQTVSGIYYAWYALPMTMLLVAYLKRYKEPVSLKGKCIWEGAQWAIMFLLVYQGIFHFGKLDAQHSMKQDYLLRTEQWDLVISEFNHDVLSKRRMCGLNLALAHKGQLSERLLDYPQHGIETLMLHWDQSIYTAQLHSDLYYCMGIISAAQKFAFEAFVSSRSSGNPRMLKRLIETCLLYTSDA
;
A
#
# COMPACT_ATOMS: atom_id res chain seq x y z
N ARG A 1 9.97 2.11 -30.86
CA ARG A 1 8.98 3.00 -31.51
C ARG A 1 7.69 2.19 -31.61
N ASP A 2 6.52 2.71 -31.19
CA ASP A 2 5.15 2.21 -31.41
C ASP A 2 4.48 1.23 -30.42
N ARG A 3 5.01 0.99 -29.23
CA ARG A 3 4.26 0.25 -28.18
C ARG A 3 3.40 1.14 -27.26
N LEU A 4 3.38 2.44 -27.47
CA LEU A 4 2.64 3.40 -26.61
C LEU A 4 1.23 3.74 -27.13
N ARG A 5 0.82 3.24 -28.30
CA ARG A 5 -0.36 3.74 -29.01
C ARG A 5 -1.69 3.04 -28.71
N SER A 6 -1.71 1.96 -27.92
CA SER A 6 -2.95 1.17 -27.75
C SER A 6 -3.43 0.97 -26.32
N ARG A 7 -2.76 1.57 -25.34
CA ARG A 7 -3.23 1.48 -23.95
C ARG A 7 -3.90 2.79 -23.59
N GLY A 8 -5.25 2.76 -23.55
CA GLY A 8 -6.05 3.92 -23.23
C GLY A 8 -5.65 4.55 -21.90
N LEU A 9 -5.79 5.85 -21.78
CA LEU A 9 -5.47 6.65 -20.58
C LEU A 9 -6.03 6.01 -19.28
N GLY A 10 -7.15 5.31 -19.36
CA GLY A 10 -7.77 4.62 -18.23
C GLY A 10 -6.95 3.46 -17.68
N ASP A 11 -6.19 2.74 -18.51
CA ASP A 11 -5.33 1.64 -18.06
C ASP A 11 -4.06 2.15 -17.36
N VAL A 12 -3.54 3.28 -17.83
CA VAL A 12 -2.43 3.99 -17.19
C VAL A 12 -2.86 4.50 -15.82
N TYR A 13 -4.05 5.09 -15.71
CA TYR A 13 -4.60 5.58 -14.45
C TYR A 13 -4.82 4.47 -13.42
N LYS A 14 -5.39 3.34 -13.83
CA LYS A 14 -5.60 2.17 -12.95
C LYS A 14 -4.27 1.58 -12.48
N ARG A 15 -3.31 1.42 -13.38
CA ARG A 15 -1.99 0.91 -13.00
C ARG A 15 -1.23 1.84 -12.06
N GLN A 16 -1.32 3.15 -12.26
CA GLN A 16 -0.61 4.11 -11.42
C GLN A 16 -1.22 4.27 -10.04
N ALA A 17 -2.56 4.13 -9.89
CA ALA A 17 -3.19 4.12 -8.58
C ALA A 17 -2.78 2.89 -7.74
N TYR A 18 -2.48 1.76 -8.38
CA TYR A 18 -2.23 0.49 -7.70
C TYR A 18 -0.79 -0.04 -7.85
N CYS A 19 0.02 0.54 -8.71
CA CYS A 19 1.34 -0.03 -9.08
C CYS A 19 2.52 0.42 -8.24
N ASN A 20 2.32 1.26 -7.26
CA ASN A 20 3.42 1.57 -6.37
C ASN A 20 2.93 1.59 -4.97
N PRO A 21 3.40 0.91 -4.20
CA PRO A 21 4.41 0.34 -3.37
C PRO A 21 4.27 -1.12 -3.11
N LEU A 22 3.21 -1.63 -3.54
CA LEU A 22 2.96 -3.05 -3.58
C LEU A 22 3.62 -3.60 -4.85
N GLN A 23 4.94 -3.47 -4.94
CA GLN A 23 5.65 -4.49 -5.67
C GLN A 23 5.15 -5.80 -5.08
N THR A 24 4.35 -6.50 -5.88
CA THR A 24 3.96 -7.86 -5.58
C THR A 24 5.25 -8.56 -5.20
N VAL A 25 5.37 -8.84 -3.90
CA VAL A 25 6.54 -9.55 -3.41
C VAL A 25 6.62 -10.80 -4.26
N SER A 26 7.80 -11.14 -4.71
CA SER A 26 8.04 -12.38 -5.49
C SER A 26 7.34 -13.60 -4.90
N GLY A 27 7.03 -13.58 -3.60
CA GLY A 27 6.19 -14.56 -2.92
C GLY A 27 4.78 -14.76 -3.50
N ILE A 28 4.14 -13.75 -4.10
CA ILE A 28 2.80 -13.92 -4.71
C ILE A 28 2.90 -14.81 -5.96
N TYR A 29 4.00 -14.76 -6.70
CA TYR A 29 4.22 -15.65 -7.83
C TYR A 29 4.36 -17.11 -7.38
N TYR A 30 4.91 -17.37 -6.20
CA TYR A 30 4.97 -18.72 -5.65
C TYR A 30 3.59 -19.26 -5.25
N ALA A 31 2.63 -18.40 -4.90
CA ALA A 31 1.25 -18.81 -4.64
C ALA A 31 0.58 -19.40 -5.89
N TRP A 32 0.93 -18.94 -7.10
CA TRP A 32 0.47 -19.51 -8.35
C TRP A 32 0.97 -20.95 -8.57
N TYR A 33 2.16 -21.26 -8.08
CA TYR A 33 2.71 -22.63 -8.15
C TYR A 33 2.09 -23.55 -7.07
N ALA A 34 1.51 -22.98 -6.00
CA ALA A 34 0.83 -23.76 -4.98
C ALA A 34 -0.38 -24.52 -5.53
N LEU A 35 -1.13 -23.94 -6.48
CA LEU A 35 -2.29 -24.56 -7.13
C LEU A 35 -1.94 -25.86 -7.90
N PRO A 36 -1.02 -25.85 -8.87
CA PRO A 36 -0.63 -27.10 -9.56
C PRO A 36 0.08 -28.07 -8.61
N MET A 37 0.84 -27.60 -7.64
CA MET A 37 1.48 -28.49 -6.65
C MET A 37 0.44 -29.20 -5.76
N THR A 38 -0.62 -28.52 -5.32
CA THR A 38 -1.71 -29.15 -4.57
C THR A 38 -2.48 -30.15 -5.43
N MET A 39 -2.71 -29.86 -6.73
CA MET A 39 -3.33 -30.81 -7.65
C MET A 39 -2.46 -32.08 -7.84
N LEU A 40 -1.16 -31.92 -8.02
CA LEU A 40 -0.23 -33.04 -8.15
C LEU A 40 -0.17 -33.86 -6.84
N LEU A 41 -0.17 -33.20 -5.68
CA LEU A 41 -0.16 -33.84 -4.37
C LEU A 41 -1.44 -34.64 -4.16
N VAL A 42 -2.61 -34.08 -4.48
CA VAL A 42 -3.90 -34.79 -4.41
C VAL A 42 -3.94 -35.97 -5.37
N ALA A 43 -3.44 -35.83 -6.60
CA ALA A 43 -3.36 -36.92 -7.57
C ALA A 43 -2.41 -38.05 -7.09
N TYR A 44 -1.27 -37.67 -6.47
CA TYR A 44 -0.33 -38.62 -5.89
C TYR A 44 -0.92 -39.36 -4.69
N LEU A 45 -1.62 -38.64 -3.80
CA LEU A 45 -2.29 -39.23 -2.63
C LEU A 45 -3.44 -40.15 -3.02
N LYS A 46 -4.20 -39.84 -4.11
CA LYS A 46 -5.22 -40.73 -4.66
C LYS A 46 -4.65 -42.05 -5.21
N ARG A 47 -3.38 -42.07 -5.59
CA ARG A 47 -2.70 -43.28 -6.06
C ARG A 47 -2.35 -44.26 -4.89
N TYR A 48 -2.33 -43.75 -3.67
CA TYR A 48 -2.22 -44.60 -2.46
C TYR A 48 -3.58 -45.26 -2.21
N LYS A 49 -3.57 -46.57 -1.98
CA LYS A 49 -4.76 -47.43 -1.82
C LYS A 49 -5.82 -46.76 -0.97
N GLU A 50 -6.99 -46.54 -1.57
CA GLU A 50 -8.14 -45.98 -0.84
C GLU A 50 -8.52 -46.96 0.32
N PRO A 51 -8.81 -46.45 1.53
CA PRO A 51 -9.30 -47.27 2.61
C PRO A 51 -10.67 -47.87 2.21
N VAL A 52 -10.78 -49.18 2.35
CA VAL A 52 -11.94 -49.98 1.92
C VAL A 52 -13.23 -49.65 2.71
N SER A 53 -13.11 -48.99 3.88
CA SER A 53 -14.22 -48.61 4.75
C SER A 53 -14.74 -47.21 4.42
N LEU A 54 -16.07 -47.07 4.30
CA LEU A 54 -16.76 -45.81 4.08
C LEU A 54 -16.39 -44.75 5.15
N LYS A 55 -16.30 -45.15 6.41
CA LYS A 55 -15.86 -44.26 7.51
C LYS A 55 -14.43 -43.79 7.36
N GLY A 56 -13.53 -44.63 6.86
CA GLY A 56 -12.15 -44.30 6.58
C GLY A 56 -12.01 -43.30 5.44
N LYS A 57 -12.86 -43.39 4.41
CA LYS A 57 -12.88 -42.41 3.30
C LYS A 57 -13.26 -41.00 3.77
N CYS A 58 -14.33 -40.89 4.58
CA CYS A 58 -14.74 -39.59 5.14
C CYS A 58 -13.67 -38.94 6.01
N ILE A 59 -13.00 -39.73 6.85
CA ILE A 59 -11.90 -39.26 7.71
C ILE A 59 -10.72 -38.80 6.86
N TRP A 60 -10.38 -39.54 5.81
CA TRP A 60 -9.27 -39.23 4.92
C TRP A 60 -9.51 -37.97 4.10
N GLU A 61 -10.69 -37.81 3.53
CA GLU A 61 -11.10 -36.59 2.82
C GLU A 61 -11.15 -35.39 3.77
N GLY A 62 -11.70 -35.55 4.97
CA GLY A 62 -11.72 -34.51 5.99
C GLY A 62 -10.31 -34.06 6.40
N ALA A 63 -9.39 -34.98 6.57
CA ALA A 63 -7.99 -34.66 6.88
C ALA A 63 -7.30 -33.89 5.75
N GLN A 64 -7.55 -34.25 4.48
CA GLN A 64 -7.01 -33.53 3.34
C GLN A 64 -7.50 -32.06 3.29
N TRP A 65 -8.81 -31.86 3.50
CA TRP A 65 -9.37 -30.52 3.57
C TRP A 65 -8.83 -29.71 4.73
N ALA A 66 -8.67 -30.32 5.90
CA ALA A 66 -8.08 -29.68 7.08
C ALA A 66 -6.63 -29.23 6.83
N ILE A 67 -5.81 -30.07 6.22
CA ILE A 67 -4.43 -29.74 5.86
C ILE A 67 -4.40 -28.59 4.85
N MET A 68 -5.27 -28.62 3.84
CA MET A 68 -5.35 -27.58 2.83
C MET A 68 -5.75 -26.22 3.44
N PHE A 69 -6.77 -26.21 4.32
CA PHE A 69 -7.16 -25.00 5.04
C PHE A 69 -6.04 -24.47 5.94
N LEU A 70 -5.31 -25.34 6.62
CA LEU A 70 -4.19 -24.94 7.47
C LEU A 70 -3.04 -24.34 6.66
N LEU A 71 -2.71 -24.90 5.50
CA LEU A 71 -1.69 -24.36 4.60
C LEU A 71 -2.10 -22.99 4.03
N VAL A 72 -3.37 -22.84 3.62
CA VAL A 72 -3.90 -21.55 3.12
C VAL A 72 -3.89 -20.51 4.25
N TYR A 73 -4.35 -20.88 5.44
CA TYR A 73 -4.34 -19.99 6.61
C TYR A 73 -2.93 -19.52 6.94
N GLN A 74 -1.98 -20.44 7.00
CA GLN A 74 -0.57 -20.13 7.29
C GLN A 74 0.06 -19.29 6.17
N GLY A 75 -0.31 -19.57 4.90
CA GLY A 75 0.09 -18.75 3.75
C GLY A 75 -0.42 -17.33 3.84
N ILE A 76 -1.69 -17.11 4.16
CA ILE A 76 -2.28 -15.78 4.32
C ILE A 76 -1.60 -15.02 5.46
N PHE A 77 -1.37 -15.67 6.60
CA PHE A 77 -0.71 -15.05 7.75
C PHE A 77 0.75 -14.69 7.48
N HIS A 78 1.48 -15.54 6.78
CA HIS A 78 2.90 -15.34 6.52
C HIS A 78 3.17 -14.37 5.36
N PHE A 79 2.34 -14.40 4.32
CA PHE A 79 2.50 -13.58 3.12
C PHE A 79 1.54 -12.38 3.07
N GLY A 80 0.50 -12.36 3.90
CA GLY A 80 -0.45 -11.25 3.98
C GLY A 80 0.18 -10.02 4.63
N LYS A 81 0.62 -9.06 3.82
CA LYS A 81 1.11 -7.76 4.32
C LYS A 81 -0.07 -6.87 4.69
N LEU A 82 -0.68 -7.13 5.84
CA LEU A 82 -1.78 -6.31 6.36
C LEU A 82 -1.39 -4.83 6.52
N ASP A 83 -0.13 -4.55 6.89
CA ASP A 83 0.40 -3.19 7.00
C ASP A 83 0.36 -2.41 5.68
N ALA A 84 0.59 -3.10 4.56
CA ALA A 84 0.51 -2.47 3.24
C ALA A 84 -0.93 -2.08 2.89
N GLN A 85 -1.89 -2.92 3.26
CA GLN A 85 -3.32 -2.64 3.04
C GLN A 85 -3.78 -1.43 3.87
N HIS A 86 -3.40 -1.37 5.15
CA HIS A 86 -3.69 -0.23 6.02
C HIS A 86 -3.03 1.06 5.52
N SER A 87 -1.80 0.97 5.04
CA SER A 87 -1.11 2.14 4.48
C SER A 87 -1.76 2.64 3.20
N MET A 88 -2.26 1.75 2.33
CA MET A 88 -3.02 2.14 1.14
C MET A 88 -4.35 2.79 1.48
N LYS A 89 -5.07 2.24 2.45
CA LYS A 89 -6.33 2.80 2.91
C LYS A 89 -6.11 4.21 3.45
N GLN A 90 -5.08 4.39 4.27
CA GLN A 90 -4.72 5.70 4.80
C GLN A 90 -4.35 6.69 3.69
N ASP A 91 -3.55 6.29 2.70
CA ASP A 91 -3.22 7.16 1.56
C ASP A 91 -4.48 7.55 0.76
N TYR A 92 -5.41 6.63 0.59
CA TYR A 92 -6.69 6.91 -0.04
C TYR A 92 -7.51 7.95 0.75
N LEU A 93 -7.62 7.78 2.08
CA LEU A 93 -8.35 8.71 2.94
C LEU A 93 -7.70 10.10 2.99
N LEU A 94 -6.38 10.18 3.04
CA LEU A 94 -5.64 11.44 2.96
C LEU A 94 -5.90 12.17 1.64
N ARG A 95 -5.94 11.42 0.52
CA ARG A 95 -6.23 11.96 -0.81
C ARG A 95 -7.65 12.46 -0.99
N THR A 96 -8.60 11.81 -0.34
CA THR A 96 -10.03 12.17 -0.39
C THR A 96 -10.41 13.19 0.67
N GLU A 97 -9.41 13.71 1.42
CA GLU A 97 -9.59 14.72 2.46
C GLU A 97 -10.54 14.27 3.59
N GLN A 98 -10.63 12.96 3.81
CA GLN A 98 -11.48 12.37 4.83
C GLN A 98 -10.74 12.31 6.18
N TRP A 99 -10.37 13.46 6.71
CA TRP A 99 -9.53 13.61 7.90
C TRP A 99 -10.08 12.91 9.14
N ASP A 100 -11.41 12.97 9.34
CA ASP A 100 -12.07 12.33 10.48
C ASP A 100 -11.92 10.81 10.45
N LEU A 101 -12.00 10.21 9.26
CA LEU A 101 -11.81 8.77 9.11
C LEU A 101 -10.35 8.36 9.31
N VAL A 102 -9.41 9.18 8.88
CA VAL A 102 -7.97 8.94 9.15
C VAL A 102 -7.71 8.88 10.65
N ILE A 103 -8.31 9.82 11.42
CA ILE A 103 -8.13 9.91 12.86
C ILE A 103 -8.85 8.77 13.58
N SER A 104 -10.10 8.46 13.18
CA SER A 104 -10.92 7.42 13.85
C SER A 104 -10.43 6.00 13.57
N GLU A 105 -9.85 5.74 12.39
CA GLU A 105 -9.32 4.42 12.01
C GLU A 105 -7.89 4.19 12.51
N PHE A 106 -7.29 5.18 13.16
CA PHE A 106 -5.94 5.05 13.67
C PHE A 106 -5.93 4.11 14.87
N ASN A 107 -5.34 2.93 14.66
CA ASN A 107 -5.14 1.96 15.74
C ASN A 107 -3.77 2.15 16.38
N HIS A 108 -3.73 2.22 17.71
CA HIS A 108 -2.52 2.44 18.49
C HIS A 108 -1.50 1.30 18.43
N ASP A 109 -1.91 0.11 17.96
CA ASP A 109 -1.09 -1.11 18.09
C ASP A 109 0.04 -1.24 17.05
N VAL A 110 -0.03 -0.55 15.93
CA VAL A 110 0.98 -0.70 14.85
C VAL A 110 1.43 0.66 14.34
N LEU A 111 2.55 1.10 14.86
CA LEU A 111 3.10 2.43 14.63
C LEU A 111 4.21 2.43 13.59
N SER A 112 3.84 2.33 12.33
CA SER A 112 4.74 2.76 11.27
C SER A 112 4.88 4.29 11.31
N LYS A 113 6.12 4.80 11.38
CA LYS A 113 6.43 6.25 11.36
C LYS A 113 5.69 6.98 10.23
N ARG A 114 5.54 6.32 9.09
CA ARG A 114 4.80 6.83 7.92
C ARG A 114 3.30 7.01 8.20
N ARG A 115 2.68 6.04 8.85
CA ARG A 115 1.25 6.13 9.21
C ARG A 115 1.03 7.23 10.25
N MET A 116 1.98 7.41 11.17
CA MET A 116 1.95 8.47 12.15
C MET A 116 2.07 9.85 11.49
N CYS A 117 3.00 10.01 10.53
CA CYS A 117 3.13 11.25 9.78
C CYS A 117 1.82 11.61 9.02
N GLY A 118 1.15 10.62 8.41
CA GLY A 118 -0.16 10.83 7.79
C GLY A 118 -1.26 11.22 8.79
N LEU A 119 -1.26 10.65 10.00
CA LEU A 119 -2.17 11.06 11.08
C LEU A 119 -1.90 12.51 11.51
N ASN A 120 -0.64 12.85 11.74
CA ASN A 120 -0.26 14.21 12.15
C ASN A 120 -0.64 15.24 11.06
N LEU A 121 -0.53 14.88 9.79
CA LEU A 121 -1.01 15.70 8.68
C LEU A 121 -2.53 15.91 8.75
N ALA A 122 -3.30 14.86 9.03
CA ALA A 122 -4.75 14.97 9.21
C ALA A 122 -5.14 15.83 10.41
N LEU A 123 -4.43 15.70 11.54
CA LEU A 123 -4.61 16.55 12.72
C LEU A 123 -4.27 18.01 12.42
N ALA A 124 -3.23 18.27 11.63
CA ALA A 124 -2.84 19.62 11.21
C ALA A 124 -3.96 20.27 10.36
N HIS A 125 -4.52 19.55 9.39
CA HIS A 125 -5.65 20.03 8.59
C HIS A 125 -6.90 20.34 9.42
N LYS A 126 -7.10 19.62 10.51
CA LYS A 126 -8.19 19.88 11.47
C LYS A 126 -7.88 20.99 12.47
N GLY A 127 -6.66 21.51 12.48
CA GLY A 127 -6.21 22.50 13.49
C GLY A 127 -6.04 21.91 14.90
N GLN A 128 -6.08 20.59 15.06
CA GLN A 128 -6.01 19.89 16.34
C GLN A 128 -4.61 19.32 16.65
N LEU A 129 -3.62 19.62 15.81
CA LEU A 129 -2.29 19.04 15.95
C LEU A 129 -1.65 19.43 17.29
N SER A 130 -1.74 20.69 17.71
CA SER A 130 -1.13 21.18 18.96
C SER A 130 -1.76 20.57 20.21
N GLU A 131 -3.04 20.28 20.18
CA GLU A 131 -3.79 19.75 21.32
C GLU A 131 -3.64 18.25 21.47
N ARG A 132 -3.68 17.53 20.33
CA ARG A 132 -3.79 16.07 20.31
C ARG A 132 -2.52 15.35 19.86
N LEU A 133 -1.44 16.06 19.57
CA LEU A 133 -0.18 15.46 19.14
C LEU A 133 0.34 14.42 20.16
N LEU A 134 0.24 14.76 21.45
CA LEU A 134 0.75 13.91 22.54
C LEU A 134 -0.21 12.78 22.95
N ASP A 135 -1.45 12.78 22.47
CA ASP A 135 -2.39 11.67 22.69
C ASP A 135 -1.94 10.40 21.94
N TYR A 136 -1.08 10.57 20.96
CA TYR A 136 -0.55 9.50 20.12
C TYR A 136 0.93 9.25 20.42
N PRO A 137 1.39 7.99 20.42
CA PRO A 137 2.79 7.66 20.72
C PRO A 137 3.70 8.16 19.60
N GLN A 138 4.31 9.30 19.82
CA GLN A 138 5.26 9.91 18.90
C GLN A 138 6.64 9.24 19.03
N HIS A 139 7.23 8.85 17.91
CA HIS A 139 8.56 8.23 17.83
C HIS A 139 9.61 9.20 17.30
N GLY A 140 9.73 10.34 17.96
CA GLY A 140 10.66 11.40 17.61
C GLY A 140 10.21 12.27 16.44
N ILE A 141 11.12 13.06 15.90
CA ILE A 141 10.88 14.02 14.81
C ILE A 141 10.39 13.35 13.52
N GLU A 142 10.76 12.09 13.30
CA GLU A 142 10.41 11.34 12.08
C GLU A 142 8.92 11.04 11.96
N THR A 143 8.15 11.23 13.02
CA THR A 143 6.68 11.09 12.97
C THR A 143 5.98 12.33 12.44
N LEU A 144 6.63 13.49 12.54
CA LEU A 144 6.17 14.75 11.93
C LEU A 144 6.72 14.90 10.52
N MET A 145 8.00 14.58 10.34
CA MET A 145 8.69 14.66 9.06
C MET A 145 9.54 13.42 8.88
N LEU A 146 9.15 12.55 7.95
CA LEU A 146 9.88 11.32 7.66
C LEU A 146 11.31 11.60 7.22
N HIS A 147 12.22 10.71 7.59
CA HIS A 147 13.55 10.72 7.00
C HIS A 147 13.46 10.38 5.51
N TRP A 148 14.24 11.07 4.69
CA TRP A 148 14.31 10.82 3.25
C TRP A 148 14.95 9.46 2.95
N ASP A 149 14.18 8.52 2.44
CA ASP A 149 14.58 7.13 2.15
C ASP A 149 14.59 6.80 0.64
N GLN A 150 14.51 7.82 -0.23
CA GLN A 150 14.40 7.68 -1.68
C GLN A 150 13.20 6.85 -2.16
N SER A 151 12.24 6.58 -1.29
CA SER A 151 11.04 5.87 -1.69
C SER A 151 10.02 6.84 -2.30
N ILE A 152 9.29 6.35 -3.30
CA ILE A 152 8.24 7.11 -3.97
C ILE A 152 7.17 7.60 -2.99
N TYR A 153 6.86 6.81 -1.97
CA TYR A 153 5.88 7.19 -0.94
C TYR A 153 6.31 8.32 -0.06
N THR A 154 7.54 8.23 0.42
CA THR A 154 8.12 9.27 1.26
C THR A 154 8.18 10.57 0.47
N ALA A 155 8.53 10.51 -0.81
CA ALA A 155 8.51 11.66 -1.70
C ALA A 155 7.08 12.23 -1.89
N GLN A 156 6.08 11.38 -2.09
CA GLN A 156 4.68 11.81 -2.21
C GLN A 156 4.18 12.46 -0.92
N LEU A 157 4.44 11.83 0.22
CA LEU A 157 4.01 12.37 1.52
C LEU A 157 4.72 13.68 1.86
N HIS A 158 6.02 13.79 1.56
CA HIS A 158 6.76 15.05 1.69
C HIS A 158 6.19 16.14 0.78
N SER A 159 5.87 15.81 -0.46
CA SER A 159 5.25 16.79 -1.38
C SER A 159 3.94 17.32 -0.81
N ASP A 160 3.08 16.45 -0.29
CA ASP A 160 1.82 16.86 0.33
C ASP A 160 2.05 17.68 1.61
N LEU A 161 2.96 17.25 2.47
CA LEU A 161 3.30 17.94 3.71
C LEU A 161 3.83 19.35 3.44
N TYR A 162 4.84 19.49 2.56
CA TYR A 162 5.41 20.79 2.24
C TYR A 162 4.41 21.72 1.51
N TYR A 163 3.52 21.13 0.71
CA TYR A 163 2.45 21.91 0.07
C TYR A 163 1.48 22.50 1.11
N CYS A 164 1.08 21.69 2.11
CA CYS A 164 0.23 22.16 3.21
C CYS A 164 0.94 23.22 4.09
N MET A 165 2.26 23.12 4.23
CA MET A 165 3.06 24.12 4.94
C MET A 165 3.30 25.41 4.14
N GLY A 166 2.87 25.47 2.87
CA GLY A 166 3.11 26.61 1.99
C GLY A 166 4.55 26.69 1.44
N ILE A 167 5.38 25.67 1.66
CA ILE A 167 6.76 25.62 1.15
C ILE A 167 6.74 25.03 -0.26
N ILE A 168 6.27 25.82 -1.22
CA ILE A 168 5.96 25.38 -2.58
C ILE A 168 7.18 24.83 -3.31
N SER A 169 8.37 25.42 -3.13
CA SER A 169 9.61 24.95 -3.76
C SER A 169 10.00 23.53 -3.33
N ALA A 170 9.87 23.22 -2.03
CA ALA A 170 10.12 21.89 -1.52
C ALA A 170 9.04 20.90 -1.98
N ALA A 171 7.77 21.30 -1.97
CA ALA A 171 6.67 20.49 -2.48
C ALA A 171 6.88 20.11 -3.95
N GLN A 172 7.31 21.05 -4.78
CA GLN A 172 7.64 20.82 -6.19
C GLN A 172 8.82 19.86 -6.36
N LYS A 173 9.89 20.04 -5.59
CA LYS A 173 11.06 19.17 -5.61
C LYS A 173 10.65 17.72 -5.35
N PHE A 174 9.92 17.46 -4.26
CA PHE A 174 9.51 16.12 -3.88
C PHE A 174 8.46 15.54 -4.84
N ALA A 175 7.59 16.36 -5.41
CA ALA A 175 6.68 15.91 -6.46
C ALA A 175 7.43 15.45 -7.70
N PHE A 176 8.49 16.17 -8.10
CA PHE A 176 9.33 15.78 -9.22
C PHE A 176 10.11 14.49 -8.95
N GLU A 177 10.69 14.35 -7.75
CA GLU A 177 11.39 13.13 -7.35
C GLU A 177 10.44 11.91 -7.37
N ALA A 178 9.23 12.05 -6.83
CA ALA A 178 8.22 10.99 -6.88
C ALA A 178 7.76 10.66 -8.31
N PHE A 179 7.68 11.67 -9.17
CA PHE A 179 7.33 11.49 -10.58
C PHE A 179 8.39 10.73 -11.35
N VAL A 180 9.67 11.10 -11.20
CA VAL A 180 10.79 10.46 -11.89
C VAL A 180 11.06 9.04 -11.38
N SER A 181 10.92 8.83 -10.08
CA SER A 181 11.12 7.52 -9.44
C SER A 181 9.99 6.52 -9.78
N SER A 182 8.92 6.98 -10.42
CA SER A 182 7.82 6.12 -10.81
C SER A 182 8.17 5.22 -12.00
N ARG A 183 8.07 3.91 -11.83
CA ARG A 183 8.43 2.91 -12.87
C ARG A 183 7.57 2.94 -14.13
N SER A 184 6.40 3.57 -14.09
CA SER A 184 5.37 3.47 -15.15
C SER A 184 5.09 4.83 -15.81
N SER A 185 6.09 5.44 -16.45
CA SER A 185 5.88 6.68 -17.24
C SER A 185 5.28 7.86 -16.45
N GLY A 186 5.57 7.95 -15.17
CA GLY A 186 5.13 9.04 -14.31
C GLY A 186 3.93 8.71 -13.42
N ASN A 187 3.66 9.58 -12.47
CA ASN A 187 2.53 9.48 -11.54
C ASN A 187 1.59 10.68 -11.77
N PRO A 188 0.34 10.47 -12.21
CA PRO A 188 -0.60 11.57 -12.49
C PRO A 188 -0.88 12.46 -11.28
N ARG A 189 -0.86 11.92 -10.06
CA ARG A 189 -1.01 12.70 -8.82
C ARG A 189 0.13 13.72 -8.68
N MET A 190 1.35 13.24 -8.91
CA MET A 190 2.52 14.12 -8.82
C MET A 190 2.61 15.09 -9.98
N LEU A 191 2.18 14.69 -11.17
CA LEU A 191 2.06 15.60 -12.30
C LEU A 191 1.05 16.73 -12.01
N LYS A 192 -0.10 16.39 -11.43
CA LYS A 192 -1.08 17.39 -10.98
C LYS A 192 -0.44 18.34 -9.97
N ARG A 193 0.28 17.82 -8.97
CA ARG A 193 0.98 18.64 -7.96
C ARG A 193 2.03 19.56 -8.59
N LEU A 194 2.78 19.07 -9.58
CA LEU A 194 3.74 19.88 -10.33
C LEU A 194 3.06 21.04 -11.07
N ILE A 195 1.91 20.79 -11.70
CA ILE A 195 1.13 21.83 -12.36
C ILE A 195 0.64 22.86 -11.34
N GLU A 196 0.06 22.43 -10.23
CA GLU A 196 -0.42 23.29 -9.16
C GLU A 196 0.69 24.18 -8.60
N THR A 197 1.86 23.60 -8.31
CA THR A 197 3.01 24.35 -7.81
C THR A 197 3.58 25.32 -8.84
N CYS A 198 3.62 24.94 -10.13
CA CYS A 198 4.03 25.85 -11.20
C CYS A 198 3.09 27.04 -11.33
N LEU A 199 1.76 26.82 -11.27
CA LEU A 199 0.78 27.90 -11.36
C LEU A 199 0.90 28.89 -10.20
N LEU A 200 1.15 28.39 -8.97
CA LEU A 200 1.38 29.25 -7.81
C LEU A 200 2.63 30.11 -7.99
N TYR A 201 3.72 29.54 -8.51
CA TYR A 201 4.95 30.28 -8.77
C TYR A 201 4.79 31.37 -9.83
N THR A 202 3.96 31.13 -10.86
CA THR A 202 3.74 32.09 -11.94
C THR A 202 2.72 33.16 -11.57
N SER A 203 1.84 32.92 -10.59
CA SER A 203 0.89 33.94 -10.14
C SER A 203 1.51 34.98 -9.20
N ASP A 204 2.62 34.64 -8.54
CA ASP A 204 3.34 35.53 -7.61
C ASP A 204 4.46 36.35 -8.31
N ALA A 205 4.69 36.13 -9.62
CA ALA A 205 5.66 36.86 -10.44
C ALA A 205 4.99 37.98 -11.23
#